data_78c5ef0c8a93efbf95d99a5e6f72bd5a
#
_entry.id   78c5ef0c8a93efbf95d99a5e6f72bd5a
#
_cell.length_a   1.000
_cell.length_b   1.000
_cell.length_c   1.000
_cell.angle_alpha   90.00
_cell.angle_beta   90.00
_cell.angle_gamma   90.00
#
_symmetry.space_group_name_H-M   'P 1'
#
loop_
_entity.id
_entity.type
_entity.pdbx_description
1 polymer ?
#
loop_
_entity_poly.entity_id
_entity_poly.type
_entity_poly.pdbx_seq_one_letter_code
_entity_poly.pdbx_strand_id
1 'polypeptide(L)'
;MRIAIVDDLETERAQLKTRLARQLRLCGAEAELLEFESGESFLAAEKEQRFTAAFLDIYMHGMSGMDAAKELRKTDADCILVFTTTSTDHALEGFQVRALHYLVKPFSEEELSALLAEMLARLPRPEPVLTVKVSGSDVRLCYRDIISAEHFAHLINIRTTALKTLVTRQSFKVFTEPLKKDPRFFVCGRGMIVNLEHAADFRDGAFCMTDGSSVYVSQELLKPARQAFMEFLLQRERMK
;
A
#
# COMPACT_ATOMS: atom_id res chain seq x y z
N MET A 1 -10.04 3.84 -5.18
CA MET A 1 -9.55 3.00 -6.29
C MET A 1 -10.65 2.74 -7.29
N ARG A 2 -10.31 2.43 -8.55
CA ARG A 2 -11.29 2.03 -9.58
C ARG A 2 -11.08 0.57 -9.96
N ILE A 3 -12.16 -0.19 -10.01
CA ILE A 3 -12.14 -1.62 -10.33
C ILE A 3 -13.09 -1.85 -11.50
N ALA A 4 -12.57 -2.44 -12.58
CA ALA A 4 -13.38 -2.88 -13.72
C ALA A 4 -13.93 -4.30 -13.49
N ILE A 5 -15.16 -4.54 -13.92
CA ILE A 5 -15.82 -5.84 -13.95
C ILE A 5 -16.24 -6.07 -15.40
N VAL A 6 -15.62 -7.05 -16.04
CA VAL A 6 -15.78 -7.30 -17.46
C VAL A 6 -16.30 -8.72 -17.68
N ASP A 7 -17.52 -8.85 -18.18
CA ASP A 7 -18.22 -10.11 -18.43
C ASP A 7 -19.36 -9.82 -19.40
N ASP A 8 -19.64 -10.64 -20.38
CA ASP A 8 -20.70 -10.39 -21.35
C ASP A 8 -22.12 -10.67 -20.80
N LEU A 9 -22.20 -11.41 -19.67
CA LEU A 9 -23.45 -11.69 -18.97
C LEU A 9 -23.75 -10.62 -17.91
N GLU A 10 -24.81 -9.84 -18.11
CA GLU A 10 -25.25 -8.80 -17.16
C GLU A 10 -25.48 -9.32 -15.75
N THR A 11 -26.07 -10.52 -15.64
CA THR A 11 -26.34 -11.17 -14.34
C THR A 11 -25.08 -11.46 -13.57
N GLU A 12 -24.02 -11.95 -14.22
CA GLU A 12 -22.71 -12.24 -13.63
C GLU A 12 -22.02 -10.95 -13.19
N ARG A 13 -22.04 -9.91 -14.03
CA ARG A 13 -21.49 -8.58 -13.66
C ARG A 13 -22.16 -8.02 -12.42
N ALA A 14 -23.49 -8.01 -12.38
CA ALA A 14 -24.27 -7.47 -11.26
C ALA A 14 -24.03 -8.24 -9.95
N GLN A 15 -23.95 -9.58 -10.02
CA GLN A 15 -23.64 -10.42 -8.87
C GLN A 15 -22.24 -10.15 -8.34
N LEU A 16 -21.22 -10.15 -9.21
CA LEU A 16 -19.84 -9.89 -8.82
C LEU A 16 -19.69 -8.48 -8.23
N LYS A 17 -20.30 -7.47 -8.84
CA LYS A 17 -20.33 -6.10 -8.33
C LYS A 17 -20.88 -6.02 -6.90
N THR A 18 -22.02 -6.69 -6.67
CA THR A 18 -22.66 -6.71 -5.34
C THR A 18 -21.75 -7.36 -4.29
N ARG A 19 -21.14 -8.49 -4.65
CA ARG A 19 -20.22 -9.22 -3.79
C ARG A 19 -18.96 -8.41 -3.49
N LEU A 20 -18.33 -7.83 -4.51
CA LEU A 20 -17.15 -6.95 -4.36
C LEU A 20 -17.46 -5.73 -3.48
N ALA A 21 -18.58 -5.04 -3.72
CA ALA A 21 -18.98 -3.89 -2.92
C ALA A 21 -19.18 -4.22 -1.44
N ARG A 22 -19.72 -5.42 -1.15
CA ARG A 22 -19.88 -5.91 0.21
C ARG A 22 -18.54 -6.20 0.88
N GLN A 23 -17.68 -6.95 0.22
CA GLN A 23 -16.39 -7.36 0.77
C GLN A 23 -15.44 -6.17 0.96
N LEU A 24 -15.38 -5.23 0.02
CA LEU A 24 -14.60 -4.01 0.13
C LEU A 24 -15.01 -3.17 1.33
N ARG A 25 -16.32 -3.03 1.59
CA ARG A 25 -16.82 -2.36 2.79
C ARG A 25 -16.37 -3.04 4.08
N LEU A 26 -16.40 -4.37 4.12
CA LEU A 26 -15.92 -5.14 5.29
C LEU A 26 -14.43 -4.93 5.54
N CYS A 27 -13.64 -4.73 4.48
CA CYS A 27 -12.21 -4.41 4.56
C CYS A 27 -11.92 -2.92 4.81
N GLY A 28 -12.95 -2.06 4.92
CA GLY A 28 -12.78 -0.61 5.07
C GLY A 28 -12.18 0.08 3.85
N ALA A 29 -12.33 -0.53 2.66
CA ALA A 29 -11.80 -0.01 1.41
C ALA A 29 -12.91 0.61 0.56
N GLU A 30 -12.60 1.77 -0.06
CA GLU A 30 -13.50 2.46 -0.98
C GLU A 30 -13.07 2.21 -2.44
N ALA A 31 -14.00 1.80 -3.28
CA ALA A 31 -13.78 1.60 -4.70
C ALA A 31 -14.98 2.04 -5.53
N GLU A 32 -14.71 2.60 -6.69
CA GLU A 32 -15.65 2.78 -7.77
C GLU A 32 -15.63 1.50 -8.61
N LEU A 33 -16.79 0.84 -8.75
CA LEU A 33 -16.97 -0.40 -9.51
C LEU A 33 -17.65 -0.09 -10.83
N LEU A 34 -16.93 -0.27 -11.95
CA LEU A 34 -17.41 -0.02 -13.29
C LEU A 34 -17.61 -1.33 -14.04
N GLU A 35 -18.71 -1.45 -14.74
CA GLU A 35 -19.11 -2.65 -15.46
C GLU A 35 -18.90 -2.48 -16.96
N PHE A 36 -18.40 -3.51 -17.63
CA PHE A 36 -18.16 -3.56 -19.07
C PHE A 36 -18.68 -4.88 -19.63
N GLU A 37 -19.39 -4.80 -20.72
CA GLU A 37 -19.99 -5.97 -21.41
C GLU A 37 -19.00 -6.66 -22.37
N SER A 38 -17.82 -6.10 -22.61
CA SER A 38 -16.82 -6.66 -23.52
C SER A 38 -15.41 -6.18 -23.20
N GLY A 39 -14.41 -6.93 -23.66
CA GLY A 39 -13.00 -6.54 -23.56
C GLY A 39 -12.71 -5.23 -24.29
N GLU A 40 -13.35 -4.98 -25.43
CA GLU A 40 -13.20 -3.77 -26.23
C GLU A 40 -13.69 -2.53 -25.49
N SER A 41 -14.86 -2.60 -24.85
CA SER A 41 -15.43 -1.48 -24.08
C SER A 41 -14.57 -1.16 -22.86
N PHE A 42 -14.05 -2.19 -22.18
CA PHE A 42 -13.09 -2.02 -21.08
C PHE A 42 -11.80 -1.35 -21.53
N LEU A 43 -11.16 -1.83 -22.61
CA LEU A 43 -9.92 -1.27 -23.13
C LEU A 43 -10.08 0.17 -23.64
N ALA A 44 -11.23 0.52 -24.16
CA ALA A 44 -11.54 1.90 -24.55
C ALA A 44 -11.59 2.81 -23.31
N ALA A 45 -12.29 2.38 -22.25
CA ALA A 45 -12.35 3.13 -20.99
C ALA A 45 -11.00 3.24 -20.28
N GLU A 46 -10.17 2.19 -20.34
CA GLU A 46 -8.83 2.18 -19.74
C GLU A 46 -7.91 3.26 -20.31
N LYS A 47 -8.03 3.60 -21.58
CA LYS A 47 -7.26 4.68 -22.23
C LYS A 47 -7.58 6.06 -21.66
N GLU A 48 -8.81 6.25 -21.23
CA GLU A 48 -9.29 7.52 -20.69
C GLU A 48 -9.06 7.62 -19.18
N GLN A 49 -9.20 6.49 -18.48
CA GLN A 49 -9.09 6.43 -17.03
C GLN A 49 -8.51 5.10 -16.57
N ARG A 50 -7.35 5.14 -15.91
CA ARG A 50 -6.67 3.95 -15.41
C ARG A 50 -7.47 3.22 -14.34
N PHE A 51 -7.45 1.89 -14.41
CA PHE A 51 -8.03 1.02 -13.39
C PHE A 51 -6.96 0.45 -12.45
N THR A 52 -7.30 0.39 -11.18
CA THR A 52 -6.45 -0.21 -10.15
C THR A 52 -6.45 -1.74 -10.26
N ALA A 53 -7.61 -2.31 -10.61
CA ALA A 53 -7.79 -3.74 -10.84
C ALA A 53 -8.89 -3.99 -11.88
N ALA A 54 -8.80 -5.12 -12.56
CA ALA A 54 -9.83 -5.60 -13.49
C ALA A 54 -10.13 -7.08 -13.23
N PHE A 55 -11.41 -7.37 -13.06
CA PHE A 55 -11.96 -8.72 -13.02
C PHE A 55 -12.50 -9.03 -14.42
N LEU A 56 -11.88 -9.99 -15.10
CA LEU A 56 -12.16 -10.31 -16.49
C LEU A 56 -12.73 -11.72 -16.62
N ASP A 57 -13.92 -11.87 -17.17
CA ASP A 57 -14.31 -13.19 -17.64
C ASP A 57 -13.45 -13.60 -18.84
N ILE A 58 -13.03 -14.86 -18.88
CA ILE A 58 -12.22 -15.37 -20.00
C ILE A 58 -13.09 -15.61 -21.23
N TYR A 59 -14.27 -16.20 -21.02
CA TYR A 59 -15.16 -16.63 -22.08
C TYR A 59 -16.23 -15.59 -22.36
N MET A 60 -15.93 -14.65 -23.23
CA MET A 60 -16.85 -13.60 -23.69
C MET A 60 -17.03 -13.66 -25.20
N HIS A 61 -18.16 -13.15 -25.69
CA HIS A 61 -18.36 -12.93 -27.12
C HIS A 61 -17.40 -11.84 -27.64
N GLY A 62 -16.82 -12.06 -28.80
CA GLY A 62 -15.82 -11.12 -29.37
C GLY A 62 -14.43 -11.31 -28.80
N MET A 63 -13.88 -10.27 -28.17
CA MET A 63 -12.57 -10.33 -27.54
C MET A 63 -12.63 -11.14 -26.26
N SER A 64 -11.80 -12.18 -26.14
CA SER A 64 -11.67 -12.94 -24.91
C SER A 64 -11.06 -12.10 -23.80
N GLY A 65 -11.34 -12.45 -22.52
CA GLY A 65 -10.69 -11.78 -21.38
C GLY A 65 -9.18 -11.94 -21.40
N MET A 66 -8.68 -13.04 -21.95
CA MET A 66 -7.25 -13.27 -22.10
C MET A 66 -6.63 -12.31 -23.14
N ASP A 67 -7.30 -12.09 -24.27
CA ASP A 67 -6.83 -11.13 -25.28
C ASP A 67 -6.91 -9.70 -24.77
N ALA A 68 -7.99 -9.35 -24.05
CA ALA A 68 -8.11 -8.06 -23.38
C ALA A 68 -6.97 -7.83 -22.38
N ALA A 69 -6.61 -8.85 -21.59
CA ALA A 69 -5.50 -8.77 -20.66
C ALA A 69 -4.13 -8.59 -21.36
N LYS A 70 -3.91 -9.31 -22.49
CA LYS A 70 -2.69 -9.14 -23.31
C LYS A 70 -2.57 -7.73 -23.89
N GLU A 71 -3.68 -7.18 -24.39
CA GLU A 71 -3.71 -5.79 -24.90
C GLU A 71 -3.48 -4.77 -23.77
N LEU A 72 -4.13 -4.96 -22.63
CA LEU A 72 -3.92 -4.10 -21.44
C LEU A 72 -2.43 -4.06 -21.06
N ARG A 73 -1.76 -5.20 -21.01
CA ARG A 73 -0.34 -5.27 -20.61
C ARG A 73 0.63 -4.50 -21.52
N LYS A 74 0.22 -4.16 -22.74
CA LYS A 74 1.03 -3.29 -23.61
C LYS A 74 1.05 -1.82 -23.14
N THR A 75 0.05 -1.41 -22.40
CA THR A 75 -0.16 -0.01 -21.96
C THR A 75 -0.14 0.17 -20.46
N ASP A 76 -0.53 -0.85 -19.70
CA ASP A 76 -0.55 -0.86 -18.23
C ASP A 76 0.00 -2.18 -17.66
N ALA A 77 1.18 -2.09 -17.07
CA ALA A 77 1.82 -3.21 -16.38
C ALA A 77 1.32 -3.39 -14.93
N ASP A 78 0.76 -2.33 -14.33
CA ASP A 78 0.50 -2.22 -12.89
C ASP A 78 -0.96 -2.57 -12.52
N CYS A 79 -1.91 -2.49 -13.45
CA CYS A 79 -3.29 -2.88 -13.20
C CYS A 79 -3.35 -4.34 -12.72
N ILE A 80 -3.98 -4.57 -11.56
CA ILE A 80 -4.12 -5.91 -11.00
C ILE A 80 -5.18 -6.67 -11.80
N LEU A 81 -4.79 -7.80 -12.42
CA LEU A 81 -5.70 -8.64 -13.18
C LEU A 81 -6.15 -9.85 -12.37
N VAL A 82 -7.45 -10.07 -12.37
CA VAL A 82 -8.10 -11.26 -11.84
C VAL A 82 -8.99 -11.84 -12.92
N PHE A 83 -8.82 -13.11 -13.23
CA PHE A 83 -9.76 -13.80 -14.12
C PHE A 83 -10.90 -14.43 -13.33
N THR A 84 -12.11 -14.29 -13.85
CA THR A 84 -13.29 -15.03 -13.41
C THR A 84 -13.67 -15.97 -14.55
N THR A 85 -13.82 -17.27 -14.32
CA THR A 85 -13.98 -18.23 -15.42
C THR A 85 -14.69 -19.50 -14.96
N THR A 86 -15.30 -20.19 -15.88
CA THR A 86 -15.89 -21.53 -15.66
C THR A 86 -14.91 -22.68 -15.85
N SER A 87 -13.68 -22.40 -16.37
CA SER A 87 -12.64 -23.41 -16.61
C SER A 87 -11.24 -22.93 -16.19
N THR A 88 -10.37 -23.86 -15.86
CA THR A 88 -8.96 -23.64 -15.55
C THR A 88 -8.02 -23.83 -16.74
N ASP A 89 -8.53 -24.08 -17.94
CA ASP A 89 -7.72 -24.46 -19.12
C ASP A 89 -6.70 -23.39 -19.53
N HIS A 90 -6.97 -22.12 -19.23
CA HIS A 90 -6.10 -20.98 -19.54
C HIS A 90 -5.18 -20.54 -18.38
N ALA A 91 -5.12 -21.31 -17.30
CA ALA A 91 -4.31 -20.94 -16.13
C ALA A 91 -2.81 -20.68 -16.47
N LEU A 92 -2.24 -21.47 -17.40
CA LEU A 92 -0.87 -21.30 -17.86
C LEU A 92 -0.66 -19.99 -18.63
N GLU A 93 -1.63 -19.55 -19.42
CA GLU A 93 -1.55 -18.31 -20.18
C GLU A 93 -1.63 -17.08 -19.25
N GLY A 94 -2.31 -17.20 -18.12
CA GLY A 94 -2.42 -16.13 -17.13
C GLY A 94 -1.08 -15.71 -16.52
N PHE A 95 -0.10 -16.62 -16.43
CA PHE A 95 1.25 -16.26 -16.03
C PHE A 95 1.90 -15.24 -16.99
N GLN A 96 1.60 -15.30 -18.29
CA GLN A 96 2.15 -14.38 -19.28
C GLN A 96 1.64 -12.95 -19.07
N VAL A 97 0.39 -12.79 -18.62
CA VAL A 97 -0.22 -11.49 -18.33
C VAL A 97 -0.08 -11.07 -16.86
N ARG A 98 0.65 -11.84 -16.05
CA ARG A 98 0.86 -11.59 -14.62
C ARG A 98 -0.47 -11.36 -13.88
N ALA A 99 -1.44 -12.24 -14.11
CA ALA A 99 -2.68 -12.23 -13.35
C ALA A 99 -2.40 -12.54 -11.89
N LEU A 100 -3.08 -11.82 -11.00
CA LEU A 100 -2.99 -12.06 -9.56
C LEU A 100 -3.61 -13.41 -9.21
N HIS A 101 -4.78 -13.70 -9.78
CA HIS A 101 -5.54 -14.89 -9.41
C HIS A 101 -6.53 -15.31 -10.50
N TYR A 102 -7.00 -16.55 -10.37
CA TYR A 102 -8.12 -17.13 -11.11
C TYR A 102 -9.24 -17.51 -10.14
N LEU A 103 -10.42 -16.92 -10.29
CA LEU A 103 -11.62 -17.30 -9.58
C LEU A 103 -12.44 -18.22 -10.48
N VAL A 104 -12.52 -19.50 -10.15
CA VAL A 104 -13.31 -20.48 -10.89
C VAL A 104 -14.77 -20.41 -10.42
N LYS A 105 -15.69 -20.10 -11.32
CA LYS A 105 -17.13 -20.04 -11.05
C LYS A 105 -17.71 -21.44 -10.85
N PRO A 106 -18.56 -21.68 -9.81
CA PRO A 106 -18.91 -20.76 -8.75
C PRO A 106 -17.83 -20.70 -7.67
N PHE A 107 -17.47 -19.51 -7.20
CA PHE A 107 -16.52 -19.28 -6.12
C PHE A 107 -17.21 -18.81 -4.84
N SER A 108 -16.61 -19.14 -3.70
CA SER A 108 -17.14 -18.81 -2.36
C SER A 108 -16.88 -17.35 -1.95
N GLU A 109 -17.52 -16.90 -0.86
CA GLU A 109 -17.25 -15.59 -0.27
C GLU A 109 -15.86 -15.55 0.39
N GLU A 110 -15.40 -16.68 0.92
CA GLU A 110 -14.08 -16.84 1.54
C GLU A 110 -12.96 -16.67 0.50
N GLU A 111 -13.10 -17.30 -0.67
CA GLU A 111 -12.15 -17.17 -1.79
C GLU A 111 -12.09 -15.72 -2.28
N LEU A 112 -13.22 -15.07 -2.45
CA LEU A 112 -13.28 -13.66 -2.86
C LEU A 112 -12.67 -12.75 -1.79
N SER A 113 -12.92 -13.00 -0.51
CA SER A 113 -12.35 -12.23 0.61
C SER A 113 -10.83 -12.38 0.68
N ALA A 114 -10.31 -13.60 0.55
CA ALA A 114 -8.87 -13.88 0.54
C ALA A 114 -8.17 -13.16 -0.63
N LEU A 115 -8.75 -13.24 -1.83
CA LEU A 115 -8.25 -12.54 -3.01
C LEU A 115 -8.22 -11.03 -2.81
N LEU A 116 -9.29 -10.43 -2.27
CA LEU A 116 -9.35 -8.99 -2.03
C LEU A 116 -8.32 -8.56 -0.99
N ALA A 117 -8.09 -9.35 0.06
CA ALA A 117 -7.04 -9.08 1.04
C ALA A 117 -5.65 -9.07 0.38
N GLU A 118 -5.36 -10.03 -0.51
CA GLU A 118 -4.12 -10.06 -1.27
C GLU A 118 -4.01 -8.88 -2.25
N MET A 119 -5.07 -8.56 -2.98
CA MET A 119 -5.13 -7.41 -3.88
C MET A 119 -4.86 -6.10 -3.14
N LEU A 120 -5.55 -5.87 -2.00
CA LEU A 120 -5.39 -4.67 -1.19
C LEU A 120 -3.98 -4.55 -0.59
N ALA A 121 -3.34 -5.68 -0.27
CA ALA A 121 -1.97 -5.69 0.24
C ALA A 121 -0.94 -5.27 -0.82
N ARG A 122 -1.23 -5.46 -2.12
CA ARG A 122 -0.37 -5.06 -3.25
C ARG A 122 -0.55 -3.60 -3.65
N LEU A 123 -1.64 -2.96 -3.23
CA LEU A 123 -1.87 -1.56 -3.55
C LEU A 123 -0.91 -0.65 -2.79
N PRO A 124 -0.40 0.41 -3.45
CA PRO A 124 0.33 1.44 -2.75
C PRO A 124 -0.55 2.02 -1.63
N ARG A 125 -0.14 1.83 -0.40
CA ARG A 125 -0.83 2.47 0.72
C ARG A 125 -0.58 3.97 0.63
N PRO A 126 -1.63 4.81 0.80
CA PRO A 126 -1.39 6.25 0.91
C PRO A 126 -0.38 6.51 2.01
N GLU A 127 0.64 7.30 1.68
CA GLU A 127 1.68 7.65 2.64
C GLU A 127 1.05 8.35 3.84
N PRO A 128 1.21 7.84 5.06
CA PRO A 128 0.67 8.49 6.24
C PRO A 128 1.27 9.88 6.43
N VAL A 129 0.44 10.80 6.90
CA VAL A 129 0.79 12.20 7.08
C VAL A 129 0.62 12.61 8.54
N LEU A 130 1.64 13.25 9.10
CA LEU A 130 1.59 13.90 10.39
C LEU A 130 1.32 15.39 10.19
N THR A 131 0.31 15.95 10.84
CA THR A 131 0.09 17.39 10.86
C THR A 131 0.69 17.98 12.14
N VAL A 132 1.58 18.95 11.99
CA VAL A 132 2.24 19.66 13.10
C VAL A 132 2.11 21.17 12.95
N LYS A 133 2.06 21.89 14.05
CA LYS A 133 2.09 23.37 14.03
C LYS A 133 3.51 23.88 14.03
N VAL A 134 3.89 24.58 12.97
CA VAL A 134 5.20 25.23 12.85
C VAL A 134 4.96 26.73 12.66
N SER A 135 5.49 27.55 13.58
CA SER A 135 5.31 29.00 13.55
C SER A 135 3.85 29.45 13.42
N GLY A 136 2.90 28.72 14.04
CA GLY A 136 1.48 29.03 14.01
C GLY A 136 0.70 28.46 12.83
N SER A 137 1.35 27.90 11.83
CA SER A 137 0.73 27.29 10.65
C SER A 137 0.74 25.77 10.72
N ASP A 138 -0.31 25.12 10.21
CA ASP A 138 -0.35 23.67 10.09
C ASP A 138 0.50 23.20 8.90
N VAL A 139 1.48 22.35 9.20
CA VAL A 139 2.37 21.73 8.21
C VAL A 139 2.08 20.23 8.15
N ARG A 140 1.84 19.71 6.95
CA ARG A 140 1.64 18.29 6.69
C ARG A 140 2.97 17.66 6.30
N LEU A 141 3.40 16.65 7.07
CA LEU A 141 4.64 15.91 6.86
C LEU A 141 4.30 14.46 6.50
N CYS A 142 4.73 13.98 5.35
CA CYS A 142 4.69 12.56 5.06
C CYS A 142 5.64 11.81 6.01
N TYR A 143 5.24 10.64 6.47
CA TYR A 143 6.07 9.86 7.41
C TYR A 143 7.44 9.54 6.81
N ARG A 144 7.51 9.23 5.51
CA ARG A 144 8.78 8.99 4.79
C ARG A 144 9.72 10.20 4.79
N ASP A 145 9.20 11.41 5.00
CA ASP A 145 10.03 12.62 5.00
C ASP A 145 10.61 12.92 6.39
N ILE A 146 10.16 12.23 7.44
CA ILE A 146 10.66 12.40 8.81
C ILE A 146 11.85 11.46 9.00
N ILE A 147 13.03 12.01 9.26
CA ILE A 147 14.25 11.25 9.60
C ILE A 147 14.26 10.91 11.08
N SER A 148 14.12 11.93 11.93
CA SER A 148 14.11 11.80 13.39
C SER A 148 13.41 12.99 14.02
N ALA A 149 13.03 12.86 15.29
CA ALA A 149 12.56 13.99 16.06
C ALA A 149 13.08 13.93 17.49
N GLU A 150 13.50 15.09 18.00
CA GLU A 150 14.09 15.26 19.33
C GLU A 150 13.30 16.29 20.13
N HIS A 151 12.94 15.93 21.35
CA HIS A 151 12.34 16.84 22.31
C HIS A 151 13.42 17.49 23.16
N PHE A 152 13.61 18.77 22.99
CA PHE A 152 14.56 19.58 23.76
C PHE A 152 13.94 20.93 24.16
N ALA A 153 14.10 21.32 25.42
CA ALA A 153 13.62 22.62 25.94
C ALA A 153 12.16 22.94 25.59
N HIS A 154 11.25 21.97 25.79
CA HIS A 154 9.81 22.08 25.50
C HIS A 154 9.45 22.23 24.00
N LEU A 155 10.40 22.03 23.12
CA LEU A 155 10.24 22.04 21.67
C LEU A 155 10.55 20.66 21.09
N ILE A 156 9.93 20.33 19.98
CA ILE A 156 10.26 19.14 19.19
C ILE A 156 10.95 19.62 17.91
N ASN A 157 12.18 19.24 17.73
CA ASN A 157 12.96 19.46 16.53
C ASN A 157 12.79 18.25 15.62
N ILE A 158 12.14 18.42 14.46
CA ILE A 158 11.85 17.38 13.49
C ILE A 158 12.86 17.52 12.34
N ARG A 159 13.73 16.55 12.14
CA ARG A 159 14.63 16.47 10.98
C ARG A 159 13.92 15.83 9.83
N THR A 160 14.00 16.45 8.66
CA THR A 160 13.33 15.98 7.45
C THR A 160 14.31 15.74 6.30
N THR A 161 13.90 14.95 5.32
CA THR A 161 14.66 14.66 4.09
C THR A 161 14.98 15.91 3.27
N ALA A 162 14.18 16.98 3.42
CA ALA A 162 14.42 18.27 2.77
C ALA A 162 15.56 19.07 3.42
N LEU A 163 16.36 18.46 4.31
CA LEU A 163 17.45 19.10 5.07
C LEU A 163 17.00 20.28 5.93
N LYS A 164 15.72 20.36 6.24
CA LYS A 164 15.12 21.39 7.11
C LYS A 164 14.78 20.77 8.45
N THR A 165 15.13 21.47 9.53
CA THR A 165 14.61 21.17 10.86
C THR A 165 13.37 21.99 11.08
N LEU A 166 12.25 21.32 11.31
CA LEU A 166 11.00 21.96 11.69
C LEU A 166 10.86 21.92 13.21
N VAL A 167 10.35 23.00 13.78
CA VAL A 167 10.20 23.13 15.23
C VAL A 167 8.74 23.25 15.56
N THR A 168 8.25 22.37 16.44
CA THR A 168 6.86 22.42 16.93
C THR A 168 6.82 22.41 18.46
N ARG A 169 5.76 23.02 19.01
CA ARG A 169 5.54 23.09 20.45
C ARG A 169 4.33 22.23 20.84
N GLN A 170 4.62 21.01 21.25
CA GLN A 170 3.62 20.09 21.80
C GLN A 170 4.29 19.05 22.69
N SER A 171 3.52 18.26 23.43
CA SER A 171 4.13 17.19 24.22
C SER A 171 4.68 16.08 23.32
N PHE A 172 5.83 15.52 23.68
CA PHE A 172 6.46 14.45 22.92
C PHE A 172 5.56 13.20 22.83
N LYS A 173 4.78 12.93 23.87
CA LYS A 173 3.81 11.83 23.89
C LYS A 173 2.75 11.99 22.81
N VAL A 174 2.15 13.18 22.69
CA VAL A 174 1.14 13.48 21.65
C VAL A 174 1.74 13.41 20.26
N PHE A 175 2.94 13.96 20.08
CA PHE A 175 3.66 13.91 18.81
C PHE A 175 3.95 12.48 18.34
N THR A 176 4.41 11.60 19.23
CA THR A 176 4.83 10.25 18.89
C THR A 176 3.68 9.24 18.84
N GLU A 177 2.50 9.55 19.37
CA GLU A 177 1.36 8.62 19.42
C GLU A 177 0.96 8.04 18.05
N PRO A 178 0.80 8.85 16.99
CA PRO A 178 0.51 8.33 15.67
C PRO A 178 1.72 7.60 15.06
N LEU A 179 2.94 8.07 15.30
CA LEU A 179 4.17 7.49 14.72
C LEU A 179 4.47 6.11 15.28
N LYS A 180 4.20 5.86 16.57
CA LYS A 180 4.42 4.55 17.22
C LYS A 180 3.57 3.41 16.64
N LYS A 181 2.50 3.72 15.92
CA LYS A 181 1.65 2.74 15.25
C LYS A 181 2.23 2.26 13.92
N ASP A 182 3.24 2.95 13.40
CA ASP A 182 3.90 2.61 12.17
C ASP A 182 5.24 1.93 12.47
N PRO A 183 5.51 0.73 11.93
CA PRO A 183 6.72 -0.05 12.24
C PRO A 183 8.02 0.62 11.80
N ARG A 184 7.95 1.67 10.97
CA ARG A 184 9.11 2.48 10.58
C ARG A 184 9.69 3.27 11.76
N PHE A 185 8.90 3.57 12.79
CA PHE A 185 9.35 4.45 13.86
C PHE A 185 9.74 3.71 15.13
N PHE A 186 10.89 4.07 15.67
CA PHE A 186 11.39 3.55 16.93
C PHE A 186 11.72 4.67 17.93
N VAL A 187 11.20 4.55 19.16
CA VAL A 187 11.51 5.50 20.25
C VAL A 187 12.81 5.08 20.91
N CYS A 188 13.85 5.91 20.78
CA CYS A 188 15.20 5.63 21.25
C CYS A 188 15.43 5.89 22.75
N GLY A 189 14.45 6.52 23.42
CA GLY A 189 14.53 6.90 24.82
C GLY A 189 13.65 8.10 25.14
N ARG A 190 13.95 8.80 26.23
CA ARG A 190 13.18 9.98 26.62
C ARG A 190 13.39 11.12 25.62
N GLY A 191 12.36 11.42 24.85
CA GLY A 191 12.37 12.57 23.95
C GLY A 191 13.04 12.36 22.59
N MET A 192 13.30 11.11 22.16
CA MET A 192 13.92 10.83 20.88
C MET A 192 13.19 9.71 20.13
N ILE A 193 12.88 9.93 18.84
CA ILE A 193 12.30 8.97 17.93
C ILE A 193 13.01 9.04 16.58
N VAL A 194 13.21 7.88 15.94
CA VAL A 194 13.82 7.77 14.61
C VAL A 194 12.88 7.05 13.66
N ASN A 195 13.05 7.33 12.39
CA ASN A 195 12.48 6.55 11.31
C ASN A 195 13.54 5.55 10.79
N LEU A 196 13.28 4.26 10.95
CA LEU A 196 14.18 3.17 10.55
C LEU A 196 14.39 3.11 9.03
N GLU A 197 13.49 3.69 8.24
CA GLU A 197 13.65 3.82 6.80
C GLU A 197 14.88 4.66 6.44
N HIS A 198 15.24 5.61 7.32
CA HIS A 198 16.43 6.46 7.19
C HIS A 198 17.61 6.01 8.05
N ALA A 199 17.54 4.85 8.68
CA ALA A 199 18.68 4.28 9.38
C ALA A 199 19.54 3.48 8.40
N ALA A 200 20.80 3.88 8.25
CA ALA A 200 21.77 3.18 7.42
C ALA A 200 22.41 2.00 8.18
N ASP A 201 22.60 2.14 9.50
CA ASP A 201 23.25 1.13 10.35
C ASP A 201 22.85 1.33 11.83
N PHE A 202 23.07 0.29 12.64
CA PHE A 202 22.96 0.36 14.09
C PHE A 202 24.24 -0.17 14.74
N ARG A 203 25.10 0.73 15.21
CA ARG A 203 26.39 0.42 15.85
C ARG A 203 26.66 1.32 17.04
N ASP A 204 27.44 0.85 17.98
CA ASP A 204 27.87 1.58 19.18
C ASP A 204 26.71 2.18 20.01
N GLY A 205 25.56 1.50 19.98
CA GLY A 205 24.35 1.93 20.70
C GLY A 205 23.61 3.11 20.06
N ALA A 206 23.88 3.40 18.78
CA ALA A 206 23.25 4.47 18.04
C ALA A 206 22.78 4.01 16.66
N PHE A 207 21.70 4.60 16.17
CA PHE A 207 21.33 4.56 14.75
C PHE A 207 22.17 5.58 13.97
N CYS A 208 22.90 5.11 12.96
CA CYS A 208 23.55 5.95 11.97
C CYS A 208 22.55 6.30 10.90
N MET A 209 22.14 7.56 10.80
CA MET A 209 21.11 7.98 9.87
C MET A 209 21.70 8.32 8.49
N THR A 210 20.88 8.25 7.45
CA THR A 210 21.28 8.55 6.07
C THR A 210 21.70 10.00 5.82
N ASP A 211 21.29 10.92 6.69
CA ASP A 211 21.73 12.32 6.70
C ASP A 211 23.09 12.55 7.37
N GLY A 212 23.76 11.46 7.79
CA GLY A 212 25.04 11.50 8.49
C GLY A 212 24.93 11.73 9.99
N SER A 213 23.73 11.96 10.54
CA SER A 213 23.56 12.11 11.98
C SER A 213 23.57 10.77 12.71
N SER A 214 23.84 10.79 14.02
CA SER A 214 23.75 9.62 14.88
C SER A 214 22.74 9.88 16.00
N VAL A 215 21.87 8.89 16.23
CA VAL A 215 20.85 8.96 17.28
C VAL A 215 21.09 7.86 18.30
N TYR A 216 21.51 8.26 19.50
CA TYR A 216 21.81 7.33 20.59
C TYR A 216 20.53 6.74 21.19
N VAL A 217 20.61 5.46 21.52
CA VAL A 217 19.52 4.70 22.13
C VAL A 217 19.83 4.49 23.62
N SER A 218 18.83 4.67 24.48
CA SER A 218 18.95 4.38 25.92
C SER A 218 19.39 2.93 26.14
N GLN A 219 20.22 2.69 27.16
CA GLN A 219 20.83 1.37 27.41
C GLN A 219 19.80 0.24 27.52
N GLU A 220 18.68 0.51 28.19
CA GLU A 220 17.56 -0.43 28.33
C GLU A 220 16.87 -0.80 27.01
N LEU A 221 17.00 0.05 25.98
CA LEU A 221 16.38 -0.13 24.65
C LEU A 221 17.33 -0.66 23.58
N LEU A 222 18.62 -0.91 23.89
CA LEU A 222 19.60 -1.36 22.89
C LEU A 222 19.23 -2.67 22.20
N LYS A 223 18.76 -3.66 22.98
CA LYS A 223 18.32 -4.96 22.41
C LYS A 223 17.05 -4.80 21.58
N PRO A 224 15.96 -4.16 22.09
CA PRO A 224 14.76 -3.84 21.29
C PRO A 224 15.06 -3.05 20.03
N ALA A 225 15.98 -2.06 20.07
CA ALA A 225 16.35 -1.25 18.93
C ALA A 225 16.98 -2.07 17.81
N ARG A 226 17.93 -2.94 18.17
CA ARG A 226 18.59 -3.84 17.21
C ARG A 226 17.58 -4.81 16.59
N GLN A 227 16.69 -5.38 17.40
CA GLN A 227 15.66 -6.27 16.93
C GLN A 227 14.70 -5.56 15.97
N ALA A 228 14.16 -4.39 16.32
CA ALA A 228 13.27 -3.61 15.49
C ALA A 228 13.92 -3.25 14.14
N PHE A 229 15.20 -2.88 14.14
CA PHE A 229 15.91 -2.56 12.92
C PHE A 229 16.09 -3.78 12.02
N MET A 230 16.45 -4.93 12.56
CA MET A 230 16.58 -6.17 11.78
C MET A 230 15.24 -6.64 11.21
N GLU A 231 14.16 -6.58 12.01
CA GLU A 231 12.82 -6.92 11.56
C GLU A 231 12.37 -5.98 10.43
N PHE A 232 12.65 -4.69 10.55
CA PHE A 232 12.35 -3.70 9.52
C PHE A 232 13.09 -4.01 8.21
N LEU A 233 14.39 -4.32 8.26
CA LEU A 233 15.18 -4.67 7.08
C LEU A 233 14.64 -5.94 6.39
N LEU A 234 14.31 -6.98 7.15
CA LEU A 234 13.74 -8.22 6.61
C LEU A 234 12.36 -7.99 5.95
N GLN A 235 11.52 -7.15 6.54
CA GLN A 235 10.24 -6.78 5.92
C GLN A 235 10.43 -6.03 4.61
N ARG A 236 11.39 -5.09 4.57
CA ARG A 236 11.70 -4.31 3.37
C ARG A 236 12.21 -5.18 2.21
N GLU A 237 12.97 -6.22 2.48
CA GLU A 237 13.43 -7.16 1.45
C GLU A 237 12.31 -8.04 0.89
N ARG A 238 11.31 -8.41 1.73
CA ARG A 238 10.15 -9.20 1.30
C ARG A 238 9.15 -8.40 0.44
N MET A 239 9.22 -7.07 0.47
CA MET A 239 8.32 -6.18 -0.27
C MET A 239 8.90 -5.68 -1.60
N LYS A 240 10.16 -6.05 -1.92
CA LYS A 240 10.79 -5.82 -3.23
C LYS A 240 10.54 -6.99 -4.18
#